data_3f8795cb5adb43547db6103056f85dc1
#
_entry.id   3f8795cb5adb43547db6103056f85dc1
#
_cell.length_a   1.000
_cell.length_b   1.000
_cell.length_c   1.000
_cell.angle_alpha   90.00
_cell.angle_beta   90.00
_cell.angle_gamma   90.00
#
_symmetry.space_group_name_H-M   'P 1'
#
loop_
_entity.id
_entity.type
_entity.pdbx_description
1 polymer ?
#
loop_
_entity_poly.entity_id
_entity_poly.type
_entity_poly.pdbx_seq_one_letter_code
_entity_poly.pdbx_strand_id
1 'polypeptide(L)'
;GIQAFEPVLIEGKAIQLHPLVCTAFNADFDGDQMAVHVPLSVEAQLEAKILMMSTNNVLSPSNGKPLMTPTQDMVLGLYWITRETEGVRGENKIFSNRQEVVTAYDHGKVDLHAKIHVRLNPGEALVETTVGRAILSLIVPEEVPYSAINRQLKKKQMAELIDTAYRMAGNIKTVRMPVSYTHLRAHETATY
;
A
#
# COMPACT_ATOMS: atom_id res chain seq x y z
N GLY A 1 4.79 19.15 11.41
CA GLY A 1 3.34 19.04 11.69
C GLY A 1 3.06 18.37 13.02
N ILE A 2 1.81 18.42 13.45
CA ILE A 2 1.31 17.72 14.64
C ILE A 2 0.25 16.74 14.14
N GLN A 3 0.34 15.47 14.56
CA GLN A 3 -0.65 14.44 14.24
C GLN A 3 -0.94 13.61 15.49
N ALA A 4 -2.15 13.09 15.60
CA ALA A 4 -2.54 12.19 16.67
C ALA A 4 -2.36 10.74 16.25
N PHE A 5 -2.00 9.89 17.18
CA PHE A 5 -1.81 8.46 17.04
C PHE A 5 -2.44 7.72 18.21
N GLU A 6 -2.91 6.52 17.99
CA GLU A 6 -3.25 5.59 19.05
C GLU A 6 -1.96 4.85 19.46
N PRO A 7 -1.56 4.91 20.76
CA PRO A 7 -0.33 4.28 21.21
C PRO A 7 -0.47 2.76 21.33
N VAL A 8 0.57 2.06 20.93
CA VAL A 8 0.75 0.62 21.18
C VAL A 8 1.98 0.45 22.07
N LEU A 9 1.82 -0.24 23.18
CA LEU A 9 2.93 -0.49 24.11
C LEU A 9 3.88 -1.53 23.52
N ILE A 10 5.16 -1.18 23.51
CA ILE A 10 6.25 -2.01 23.03
C ILE A 10 7.40 -1.98 24.03
N GLU A 11 8.26 -2.99 24.00
CA GLU A 11 9.53 -2.98 24.72
C GLU A 11 10.54 -2.10 24.00
N GLY A 12 11.34 -1.34 24.76
CA GLY A 12 12.40 -0.48 24.22
C GLY A 12 12.29 0.96 24.70
N LYS A 13 13.27 1.79 24.31
CA LYS A 13 13.39 3.20 24.70
C LYS A 13 13.12 4.18 23.54
N ALA A 14 12.75 3.68 22.38
CA ALA A 14 12.51 4.48 21.18
C ALA A 14 11.05 4.40 20.76
N ILE A 15 10.53 5.49 20.19
CA ILE A 15 9.20 5.52 19.57
C ILE A 15 9.31 4.90 18.19
N GLN A 16 8.50 3.88 17.92
CA GLN A 16 8.36 3.31 16.58
C GLN A 16 7.29 4.09 15.83
N LEU A 17 7.69 4.73 14.74
CA LEU A 17 6.80 5.53 13.91
C LEU A 17 6.57 4.83 12.57
N HIS A 18 5.31 4.80 12.10
CA HIS A 18 5.00 4.18 10.82
C HIS A 18 5.66 4.95 9.66
N PRO A 19 6.35 4.28 8.71
CA PRO A 19 7.09 4.94 7.64
C PRO A 19 6.26 5.90 6.76
N LEU A 20 4.98 5.64 6.56
CA LEU A 20 4.10 6.49 5.74
C LEU A 20 3.89 7.91 6.29
N VAL A 21 4.09 8.13 7.59
CA VAL A 21 3.96 9.46 8.20
C VAL A 21 5.28 10.21 8.28
N CYS A 22 6.41 9.57 7.98
CA CYS A 22 7.73 10.20 8.00
C CYS A 22 7.82 11.42 7.08
N THR A 23 7.21 11.35 5.90
CA THR A 23 7.15 12.49 4.96
C THR A 23 6.42 13.69 5.55
N ALA A 24 5.31 13.46 6.28
CA ALA A 24 4.53 14.52 6.93
C ALA A 24 5.30 15.22 8.05
N PHE A 25 6.13 14.50 8.77
CA PHE A 25 6.99 15.03 9.83
C PHE A 25 8.35 15.50 9.34
N ASN A 26 8.73 15.18 8.11
CA ASN A 26 10.09 15.31 7.59
C ASN A 26 11.09 14.62 8.52
N ALA A 27 10.73 13.39 8.96
CA ALA A 27 11.51 12.60 9.91
C ALA A 27 12.19 11.44 9.21
N ASP A 28 13.36 11.09 9.71
CA ASP A 28 14.06 9.86 9.39
C ASP A 28 14.44 9.10 10.69
N PHE A 29 15.12 7.98 10.57
CA PHE A 29 15.45 7.12 11.71
C PHE A 29 16.93 7.17 12.08
N ASP A 30 17.57 8.33 11.88
CA ASP A 30 19.00 8.56 12.18
C ASP A 30 19.25 9.16 13.59
N GLY A 31 18.20 9.30 14.39
CA GLY A 31 18.28 9.87 15.74
C GLY A 31 17.39 11.11 15.96
N ASP A 32 16.46 11.36 15.07
CA ASP A 32 15.48 12.44 15.22
C ASP A 32 14.69 12.32 16.52
N GLN A 33 14.43 13.46 17.15
CA GLN A 33 13.62 13.56 18.36
C GLN A 33 12.29 14.22 18.06
N MET A 34 11.23 13.74 18.72
CA MET A 34 9.88 14.29 18.62
C MET A 34 9.31 14.58 20.00
N ALA A 35 8.55 15.69 20.12
CA ALA A 35 7.77 15.97 21.30
C ALA A 35 6.47 15.15 21.30
N VAL A 36 6.09 14.64 22.47
CA VAL A 36 4.86 13.89 22.68
C VAL A 36 3.97 14.67 23.64
N HIS A 37 2.70 14.86 23.28
CA HIS A 37 1.70 15.50 24.10
C HIS A 37 0.54 14.54 24.34
N VAL A 38 0.08 14.47 25.58
CA VAL A 38 -1.08 13.65 25.98
C VAL A 38 -2.27 14.59 26.23
N PRO A 39 -3.37 14.50 25.46
CA PRO A 39 -4.56 15.31 25.72
C PRO A 39 -5.24 14.88 27.03
N LEU A 40 -5.47 15.82 27.94
CA LEU A 40 -6.00 15.52 29.28
C LEU A 40 -7.52 15.74 29.38
N SER A 41 -8.08 16.70 28.62
CA SER A 41 -9.53 16.95 28.65
C SER A 41 -10.26 16.11 27.61
N VAL A 42 -11.54 15.85 27.83
CA VAL A 42 -12.38 15.09 26.89
C VAL A 42 -12.50 15.82 25.56
N GLU A 43 -12.61 17.13 25.58
CA GLU A 43 -12.68 17.96 24.37
C GLU A 43 -11.40 17.86 23.55
N ALA A 44 -10.23 17.93 24.21
CA ALA A 44 -8.93 17.78 23.54
C ALA A 44 -8.74 16.37 22.95
N GLN A 45 -9.23 15.33 23.63
CA GLN A 45 -9.22 13.96 23.13
C GLN A 45 -10.10 13.81 21.90
N LEU A 46 -11.28 14.42 21.89
CA LEU A 46 -12.18 14.41 20.72
C LEU A 46 -11.57 15.16 19.53
N GLU A 47 -11.00 16.34 19.75
CA GLU A 47 -10.27 17.08 18.72
C GLU A 47 -9.12 16.26 18.15
N ALA A 48 -8.29 15.64 18.98
CA ALA A 48 -7.20 14.78 18.56
C ALA A 48 -7.71 13.62 17.70
N LYS A 49 -8.79 12.96 18.10
CA LYS A 49 -9.35 11.79 17.39
C LYS A 49 -10.03 12.17 16.07
N ILE A 50 -10.76 13.26 16.03
CA ILE A 50 -11.57 13.63 14.84
C ILE A 50 -10.73 14.41 13.84
N LEU A 51 -9.94 15.39 14.27
CA LEU A 51 -9.25 16.33 13.40
C LEU A 51 -7.77 15.98 13.18
N MET A 52 -7.10 15.44 14.20
CA MET A 52 -5.64 15.29 14.18
C MET A 52 -5.14 13.87 13.90
N MET A 53 -6.01 12.87 13.88
CA MET A 53 -5.58 11.49 13.55
C MET A 53 -4.87 11.45 12.19
N SER A 54 -3.72 10.79 12.15
CA SER A 54 -2.93 10.65 10.94
C SER A 54 -3.71 10.00 9.79
N THR A 55 -4.61 9.08 10.12
CA THR A 55 -5.51 8.42 9.17
C THR A 55 -6.54 9.34 8.52
N ASN A 56 -6.87 10.47 9.17
CA ASN A 56 -7.81 11.46 8.64
C ASN A 56 -7.11 12.54 7.79
N ASN A 57 -5.79 12.62 7.86
CA ASN A 57 -4.97 13.63 7.20
C ASN A 57 -4.15 13.03 6.05
N VAL A 58 -4.83 12.42 5.09
CA VAL A 58 -4.20 11.76 3.93
C VAL A 58 -3.70 12.77 2.90
N LEU A 59 -4.42 13.90 2.75
CA LEU A 59 -4.09 14.94 1.78
C LEU A 59 -3.33 16.08 2.44
N SER A 60 -2.39 16.64 1.69
CA SER A 60 -1.67 17.85 2.10
C SER A 60 -2.58 19.08 2.05
N PRO A 61 -2.69 19.86 3.13
CA PRO A 61 -3.47 21.10 3.13
C PRO A 61 -2.92 22.18 2.19
N SER A 62 -1.65 22.08 1.77
CA SER A 62 -1.01 23.07 0.90
C SER A 62 -1.40 22.94 -0.56
N ASN A 63 -1.61 21.71 -1.06
CA ASN A 63 -1.80 21.46 -2.48
C ASN A 63 -2.84 20.36 -2.80
N GLY A 64 -3.50 19.78 -1.78
CA GLY A 64 -4.49 18.73 -1.95
C GLY A 64 -3.97 17.40 -2.51
N LYS A 65 -2.64 17.22 -2.58
CA LYS A 65 -2.04 15.96 -3.04
C LYS A 65 -1.89 14.97 -1.89
N PRO A 66 -1.89 13.66 -2.17
CA PRO A 66 -1.65 12.66 -1.15
C PRO A 66 -0.31 12.89 -0.44
N LEU A 67 -0.36 12.98 0.89
CA LEU A 67 0.82 13.11 1.74
C LEU A 67 1.41 11.74 2.09
N MET A 68 0.55 10.74 2.25
CA MET A 68 0.92 9.35 2.55
C MET A 68 1.29 8.60 1.27
N THR A 69 2.39 8.99 0.63
CA THR A 69 2.91 8.30 -0.54
C THR A 69 4.03 7.36 -0.16
N PRO A 70 4.08 6.15 -0.72
CA PRO A 70 5.20 5.26 -0.53
C PRO A 70 6.52 5.91 -0.95
N THR A 71 7.55 5.73 -0.14
CA THR A 71 8.89 6.29 -0.38
C THR A 71 9.95 5.19 -0.30
N GLN A 72 11.13 5.50 -0.79
CA GLN A 72 12.33 4.64 -0.67
C GLN A 72 12.04 3.17 -1.02
N ASP A 73 12.23 2.30 -0.07
CA ASP A 73 12.10 0.86 -0.23
C ASP A 73 10.70 0.37 -0.59
N MET A 74 9.64 1.09 -0.15
CA MET A 74 8.27 0.75 -0.52
C MET A 74 8.04 0.93 -2.02
N VAL A 75 8.62 1.98 -2.60
CA VAL A 75 8.57 2.20 -4.06
C VAL A 75 9.32 1.10 -4.79
N LEU A 76 10.49 0.71 -4.28
CA LEU A 76 11.30 -0.36 -4.86
C LEU A 76 10.55 -1.71 -4.80
N GLY A 77 9.92 -2.03 -3.66
CA GLY A 77 9.15 -3.27 -3.51
C GLY A 77 7.95 -3.35 -4.46
N LEU A 78 7.19 -2.26 -4.59
CA LEU A 78 6.05 -2.23 -5.52
C LEU A 78 6.46 -2.21 -6.98
N TYR A 79 7.57 -1.55 -7.31
CA TYR A 79 8.18 -1.64 -8.63
C TYR A 79 8.57 -3.10 -8.94
N TRP A 80 9.20 -3.79 -7.98
CA TRP A 80 9.59 -5.19 -8.12
C TRP A 80 8.37 -6.09 -8.35
N ILE A 81 7.35 -6.01 -7.49
CA ILE A 81 6.12 -6.83 -7.60
C ILE A 81 5.41 -6.62 -8.94
N THR A 82 5.41 -5.41 -9.47
CA THR A 82 4.71 -5.08 -10.72
C THR A 82 5.55 -5.24 -11.99
N ARG A 83 6.81 -5.68 -11.84
CA ARG A 83 7.71 -5.96 -12.96
C ARG A 83 7.22 -7.18 -13.75
N GLU A 84 7.48 -7.19 -15.03
CA GLU A 84 7.28 -8.32 -15.94
C GLU A 84 8.63 -8.91 -16.33
N THR A 85 8.72 -10.23 -16.39
CA THR A 85 9.90 -10.96 -16.85
C THR A 85 9.46 -12.11 -17.74
N GLU A 86 10.05 -12.22 -18.90
CA GLU A 86 9.78 -13.30 -19.87
C GLU A 86 10.58 -14.56 -19.52
N GLY A 87 10.08 -15.72 -19.94
CA GLY A 87 10.76 -17.00 -19.76
C GLY A 87 10.76 -17.56 -18.35
N VAL A 88 9.89 -17.06 -17.48
CA VAL A 88 9.77 -17.52 -16.08
C VAL A 88 8.69 -18.58 -15.90
N ARG A 89 8.76 -19.30 -14.78
CA ARG A 89 7.83 -20.40 -14.50
C ARG A 89 6.37 -19.93 -14.47
N GLY A 90 5.53 -20.59 -15.23
CA GLY A 90 4.07 -20.36 -15.22
C GLY A 90 3.60 -19.29 -16.20
N GLU A 91 4.47 -18.83 -17.09
CA GLU A 91 4.11 -17.90 -18.15
C GLU A 91 2.97 -18.45 -19.04
N ASN A 92 2.08 -17.53 -19.46
CA ASN A 92 0.89 -17.78 -20.28
C ASN A 92 -0.17 -18.73 -19.66
N LYS A 93 -0.09 -19.02 -18.36
CA LYS A 93 -1.15 -19.75 -17.67
C LYS A 93 -2.43 -18.93 -17.56
N ILE A 94 -3.55 -19.64 -17.56
CA ILE A 94 -4.90 -19.07 -17.45
C ILE A 94 -5.45 -19.39 -16.06
N PHE A 95 -5.99 -18.39 -15.38
CA PHE A 95 -6.61 -18.51 -14.06
C PHE A 95 -8.05 -18.02 -14.06
N SER A 96 -8.92 -18.74 -13.36
CA SER A 96 -10.34 -18.44 -13.29
C SER A 96 -10.66 -17.23 -12.40
N ASN A 97 -9.80 -16.94 -11.44
CA ASN A 97 -9.94 -15.81 -10.53
C ASN A 97 -8.59 -15.44 -9.88
N ARG A 98 -8.57 -14.31 -9.19
CA ARG A 98 -7.37 -13.79 -8.50
C ARG A 98 -6.90 -14.69 -7.35
N GLN A 99 -7.81 -15.36 -6.65
CA GLN A 99 -7.48 -16.24 -5.53
C GLN A 99 -6.74 -17.50 -5.97
N GLU A 100 -7.08 -18.02 -7.14
CA GLU A 100 -6.36 -19.14 -7.76
C GLU A 100 -4.91 -18.76 -8.08
N VAL A 101 -4.66 -17.51 -8.52
CA VAL A 101 -3.30 -17.00 -8.74
C VAL A 101 -2.48 -17.02 -7.45
N VAL A 102 -3.04 -16.54 -6.33
CA VAL A 102 -2.38 -16.57 -5.02
C VAL A 102 -2.04 -17.99 -4.62
N THR A 103 -3.00 -18.90 -4.72
CA THR A 103 -2.78 -20.32 -4.38
C THR A 103 -1.69 -20.94 -5.25
N ALA A 104 -1.67 -20.65 -6.55
CA ALA A 104 -0.64 -21.15 -7.45
C ALA A 104 0.76 -20.58 -7.13
N TYR A 105 0.82 -19.33 -6.70
CA TYR A 105 2.05 -18.67 -6.27
C TYR A 105 2.58 -19.28 -4.97
N ASP A 106 1.73 -19.43 -3.95
CA ASP A 106 2.09 -20.04 -2.65
C ASP A 106 2.62 -21.46 -2.81
N HIS A 107 2.10 -22.21 -3.79
CA HIS A 107 2.59 -23.56 -4.11
C HIS A 107 3.81 -23.57 -5.06
N GLY A 108 4.38 -22.41 -5.41
CA GLY A 108 5.54 -22.31 -6.29
C GLY A 108 5.30 -22.77 -7.73
N LYS A 109 4.04 -22.76 -8.19
CA LYS A 109 3.67 -23.18 -9.56
C LYS A 109 3.83 -22.08 -10.59
N VAL A 110 3.92 -20.83 -10.15
CA VAL A 110 4.11 -19.63 -10.97
C VAL A 110 5.10 -18.70 -10.30
N ASP A 111 5.83 -17.95 -11.10
CA ASP A 111 6.71 -16.89 -10.63
C ASP A 111 5.94 -15.57 -10.47
N LEU A 112 6.40 -14.71 -9.56
CA LEU A 112 5.79 -13.41 -9.29
C LEU A 112 5.72 -12.52 -10.54
N HIS A 113 6.72 -12.60 -11.39
CA HIS A 113 6.88 -11.76 -12.59
C HIS A 113 6.32 -12.42 -13.87
N ALA A 114 5.74 -13.62 -13.74
CA ALA A 114 5.20 -14.36 -14.87
C ALA A 114 3.99 -13.63 -15.44
N LYS A 115 3.97 -13.52 -16.78
CA LYS A 115 2.84 -13.04 -17.56
C LYS A 115 1.75 -14.10 -17.58
N ILE A 116 0.54 -13.75 -17.16
CA ILE A 116 -0.59 -14.67 -17.03
C ILE A 116 -1.87 -14.05 -17.59
N HIS A 117 -2.89 -14.88 -17.78
CA HIS A 117 -4.24 -14.45 -18.10
C HIS A 117 -5.17 -14.78 -16.94
N VAL A 118 -5.83 -13.79 -16.38
CA VAL A 118 -6.72 -13.95 -15.23
C VAL A 118 -8.08 -13.31 -15.49
N ARG A 119 -9.13 -13.95 -14.99
CA ARG A 119 -10.48 -13.35 -14.93
C ARG A 119 -10.61 -12.59 -13.62
N LEU A 120 -10.85 -11.29 -13.69
CA LEU A 120 -10.93 -10.43 -12.51
C LEU A 120 -12.24 -10.64 -11.75
N ASN A 121 -13.36 -10.71 -12.49
CA ASN A 121 -14.69 -10.98 -11.94
C ASN A 121 -15.39 -12.11 -12.70
N PRO A 122 -16.29 -12.85 -12.05
CA PRO A 122 -17.08 -13.88 -12.73
C PRO A 122 -17.83 -13.32 -13.95
N GLY A 123 -17.66 -13.94 -15.09
CA GLY A 123 -18.31 -13.53 -16.34
C GLY A 123 -17.57 -12.49 -17.19
N GLU A 124 -16.51 -11.89 -16.69
CA GLU A 124 -15.68 -10.96 -17.45
C GLU A 124 -14.68 -11.68 -18.37
N ALA A 125 -14.16 -10.96 -19.34
CA ALA A 125 -13.10 -11.44 -20.23
C ALA A 125 -11.78 -11.67 -19.46
N LEU A 126 -10.93 -12.51 -20.00
CA LEU A 126 -9.57 -12.71 -19.50
C LEU A 126 -8.75 -11.45 -19.72
N VAL A 127 -8.03 -11.04 -18.68
CA VAL A 127 -7.13 -9.89 -18.72
C VAL A 127 -5.69 -10.40 -18.67
N GLU A 128 -4.86 -9.93 -19.58
CA GLU A 128 -3.43 -10.17 -19.58
C GLU A 128 -2.75 -9.30 -18.51
N THR A 129 -2.00 -9.93 -17.62
CA THR A 129 -1.35 -9.28 -16.49
C THR A 129 -0.17 -10.10 -15.97
N THR A 130 0.42 -9.71 -14.84
CA THR A 130 1.43 -10.53 -14.15
C THR A 130 0.86 -11.04 -12.81
N VAL A 131 1.46 -12.11 -12.29
CA VAL A 131 1.10 -12.67 -10.98
C VAL A 131 1.16 -11.61 -9.89
N GLY A 132 2.23 -10.82 -9.83
CA GLY A 132 2.39 -9.75 -8.85
C GLY A 132 1.33 -8.66 -8.95
N ARG A 133 0.93 -8.24 -10.16
CA ARG A 133 -0.16 -7.26 -10.35
C ARG A 133 -1.52 -7.83 -9.95
N ALA A 134 -1.76 -9.11 -10.21
CA ALA A 134 -2.99 -9.79 -9.79
C ALA A 134 -3.08 -9.87 -8.25
N ILE A 135 -1.99 -10.21 -7.57
CA ILE A 135 -1.91 -10.22 -6.11
C ILE A 135 -2.10 -8.81 -5.54
N LEU A 136 -1.42 -7.82 -6.11
CA LEU A 136 -1.54 -6.42 -5.70
C LEU A 136 -2.97 -5.91 -5.80
N SER A 137 -3.73 -6.34 -6.79
CA SER A 137 -5.13 -5.94 -6.98
C SER A 137 -6.07 -6.38 -5.87
N LEU A 138 -5.69 -7.36 -5.05
CA LEU A 138 -6.49 -7.78 -3.89
C LEU A 138 -6.43 -6.78 -2.73
N ILE A 139 -5.40 -5.94 -2.71
CA ILE A 139 -5.19 -4.93 -1.67
C ILE A 139 -5.78 -3.57 -2.08
N VAL A 140 -5.85 -3.31 -3.37
CA VAL A 140 -6.41 -2.08 -3.91
C VAL A 140 -7.95 -2.14 -3.84
N PRO A 141 -8.62 -1.04 -3.44
CA PRO A 141 -10.08 -0.98 -3.44
C PRO A 141 -10.69 -1.35 -4.79
N GLU A 142 -11.81 -2.07 -4.77
CA GLU A 142 -12.49 -2.56 -5.99
C GLU A 142 -12.99 -1.43 -6.91
N GLU A 143 -13.22 -0.26 -6.35
CA GLU A 143 -13.65 0.94 -7.08
C GLU A 143 -12.56 1.48 -8.02
N VAL A 144 -11.31 1.11 -7.79
CA VAL A 144 -10.18 1.55 -8.62
C VAL A 144 -10.09 0.70 -9.89
N PRO A 145 -10.09 1.30 -11.08
CA PRO A 145 -10.03 0.55 -12.33
C PRO A 145 -8.72 -0.25 -12.42
N TYR A 146 -8.82 -1.52 -12.83
CA TYR A 146 -7.68 -2.42 -12.91
C TYR A 146 -6.56 -1.89 -13.84
N SER A 147 -6.90 -1.11 -14.85
CA SER A 147 -5.93 -0.46 -15.74
C SER A 147 -4.92 0.45 -15.01
N ALA A 148 -5.30 0.99 -13.86
CA ALA A 148 -4.39 1.79 -13.03
C ALA A 148 -3.31 0.94 -12.35
N ILE A 149 -3.59 -0.36 -12.14
CA ILE A 149 -2.70 -1.33 -11.49
C ILE A 149 -1.91 -2.13 -12.52
N ASN A 150 -2.53 -2.44 -13.68
CA ASN A 150 -1.96 -3.31 -14.72
C ASN A 150 -0.85 -2.63 -15.52
N ARG A 151 0.09 -2.05 -14.80
CA ARG A 151 1.29 -1.42 -15.33
C ARG A 151 2.42 -1.49 -14.31
N GLN A 152 3.64 -1.30 -14.75
CA GLN A 152 4.77 -1.19 -13.84
C GLN A 152 4.63 0.09 -13.01
N LEU A 153 4.61 -0.04 -11.68
CA LEU A 153 4.39 1.07 -10.77
C LEU A 153 5.71 1.70 -10.34
N LYS A 154 5.99 2.89 -10.86
CA LYS A 154 7.05 3.80 -10.40
C LYS A 154 6.47 4.82 -9.43
N LYS A 155 7.29 5.63 -8.80
CA LYS A 155 6.89 6.65 -7.81
C LYS A 155 5.73 7.55 -8.27
N LYS A 156 5.74 7.99 -9.52
CA LYS A 156 4.69 8.85 -10.09
C LYS A 156 3.36 8.10 -10.22
N GLN A 157 3.39 6.89 -10.80
CA GLN A 157 2.20 6.06 -10.98
C GLN A 157 1.57 5.65 -9.65
N MET A 158 2.39 5.50 -8.61
CA MET A 158 1.88 5.20 -7.27
C MET A 158 1.17 6.39 -6.64
N ALA A 159 1.71 7.59 -6.79
CA ALA A 159 1.02 8.80 -6.33
C ALA A 159 -0.33 8.98 -7.06
N GLU A 160 -0.36 8.72 -8.37
CA GLU A 160 -1.60 8.73 -9.18
C GLU A 160 -2.59 7.65 -8.71
N LEU A 161 -2.10 6.45 -8.39
CA LEU A 161 -2.94 5.35 -7.89
C LEU A 161 -3.59 5.71 -6.54
N ILE A 162 -2.83 6.30 -5.62
CA ILE A 162 -3.34 6.73 -4.31
C ILE A 162 -4.36 7.87 -4.48
N ASP A 163 -4.08 8.85 -5.34
CA ASP A 163 -5.05 9.93 -5.63
C ASP A 163 -6.36 9.38 -6.23
N THR A 164 -6.24 8.44 -7.16
CA THR A 164 -7.41 7.76 -7.76
C THR A 164 -8.18 6.97 -6.71
N ALA A 165 -7.51 6.20 -5.87
CA ALA A 165 -8.13 5.46 -4.79
C ALA A 165 -8.85 6.38 -3.80
N TYR A 166 -8.23 7.50 -3.44
CA TYR A 166 -8.84 8.47 -2.54
C TYR A 166 -10.12 9.09 -3.12
N ARG A 167 -10.11 9.45 -4.40
CA ARG A 167 -11.27 10.05 -5.08
C ARG A 167 -12.42 9.07 -5.29
N MET A 168 -12.12 7.80 -5.55
CA MET A 168 -13.12 6.79 -5.90
C MET A 168 -13.61 5.99 -4.68
N ALA A 169 -12.71 5.62 -3.78
CA ALA A 169 -13.01 4.74 -2.64
C ALA A 169 -13.08 5.46 -1.29
N GLY A 170 -12.70 6.75 -1.24
CA GLY A 170 -12.69 7.57 -0.03
C GLY A 170 -11.54 7.29 0.92
N ASN A 171 -11.49 8.05 2.02
CA ASN A 171 -10.37 8.09 2.95
C ASN A 171 -10.03 6.73 3.58
N ILE A 172 -11.04 6.06 4.16
CA ILE A 172 -10.82 4.84 4.97
C ILE A 172 -10.22 3.70 4.14
N LYS A 173 -10.75 3.46 2.94
CA LYS A 173 -10.23 2.41 2.06
C LYS A 173 -8.84 2.74 1.52
N THR A 174 -8.60 4.02 1.22
CA THR A 174 -7.30 4.49 0.75
C THR A 174 -6.21 4.35 1.80
N VAL A 175 -6.49 4.62 3.08
CA VAL A 175 -5.50 4.49 4.16
C VAL A 175 -5.09 3.03 4.38
N ARG A 176 -6.02 2.09 4.23
CA ARG A 176 -5.71 0.65 4.36
C ARG A 176 -4.76 0.14 3.28
N MET A 177 -4.86 0.68 2.07
CA MET A 177 -4.07 0.25 0.91
C MET A 177 -2.55 0.36 1.13
N PRO A 178 -1.95 1.51 1.48
CA PRO A 178 -0.51 1.62 1.73
C PRO A 178 -0.04 0.79 2.93
N VAL A 179 -0.86 0.64 3.97
CA VAL A 179 -0.54 -0.22 5.12
C VAL A 179 -0.45 -1.69 4.69
N SER A 180 -1.38 -2.15 3.86
CA SER A 180 -1.36 -3.52 3.33
C SER A 180 -0.15 -3.78 2.40
N TYR A 181 0.35 -2.77 1.69
CA TYR A 181 1.58 -2.90 0.89
C TYR A 181 2.81 -3.17 1.76
N THR A 182 2.90 -2.56 2.93
CA THR A 182 4.02 -2.81 3.83
C THR A 182 4.03 -4.23 4.36
N HIS A 183 2.85 -4.81 4.58
CA HIS A 183 2.71 -6.21 5.00
C HIS A 183 3.02 -7.18 3.86
N LEU A 184 2.53 -6.92 2.63
CA LEU A 184 2.84 -7.76 1.47
C LEU A 184 4.36 -7.85 1.24
N ARG A 185 5.07 -6.72 1.34
CA ARG A 185 6.52 -6.67 1.23
C ARG A 185 7.24 -7.51 2.29
N ALA A 186 6.78 -7.46 3.54
CA ALA A 186 7.41 -8.23 4.62
C ALA A 186 7.38 -9.73 4.34
N HIS A 187 6.34 -10.25 3.71
CA HIS A 187 6.25 -11.64 3.27
C HIS A 187 7.23 -11.97 2.15
N GLU A 188 7.39 -11.07 1.17
CA GLU A 188 8.28 -11.29 0.02
C GLU A 188 9.77 -11.20 0.38
N THR A 189 10.15 -10.30 1.30
CA THR A 189 11.56 -10.14 1.71
C THR A 189 12.03 -11.18 2.72
N ALA A 190 11.12 -11.88 3.40
CA ALA A 190 11.47 -12.96 4.32
C ALA A 190 11.83 -14.28 3.61
N THR A 191 11.70 -14.33 2.31
CA THR A 191 11.91 -15.56 1.50
C THR A 191 13.29 -15.58 0.81
N TYR A 192 14.17 -14.58 1.07
CA TYR A 192 15.53 -14.52 0.55
C TYR A 192 16.57 -14.51 1.69
#